data_4939d5d87fe2d4f5d15fda8374957e72
#
_entry.id   4939d5d87fe2d4f5d15fda8374957e72
#
_cell.length_a   1.000
_cell.length_b   1.000
_cell.length_c   1.000
_cell.angle_alpha   90.00
_cell.angle_beta   90.00
_cell.angle_gamma   90.00
#
_symmetry.space_group_name_H-M   'P 1'
#
loop_
_entity.id
_entity.type
_entity.pdbx_description
1 polymer ?
#
loop_
_entity_poly.entity_id
_entity_poly.type
_entity_poly.pdbx_seq_one_letter_code
_entity_poly.pdbx_strand_id
1 'polypeptide(L)'
;LRTTYLTGDSKPEARLAAVDRLAGADGPQALDYILTVDIFNEGVDIPEINQVIFLRPTQSPIIFTQQLGRGLRKAAGKEYVVILDFIANYEKNYLIPVALSGDNSYDKDSMRKLVMLGTKVIPGASTVEFEKVVRDRVLESIDNARTNTVELLRTSYQAIKNKLGRIPNLVDFYPHNGIDAVKFFEKKWAHYGSSYYGFLAKYEKDYTGKLSPLQAKMLSYLSGRFGNGKRVAEALLIESIINNKNTNADFFKEQLLKRFGIDASDDLLKNIVLNLSNQFNLTGDQKERNKDCLLYT
;
A
#
# COMPACT_ATOMS: atom_id res chain seq x y z
N LEU A 1 8.56 -5.80 38.51
CA LEU A 1 8.60 -6.16 37.10
C LEU A 1 9.70 -7.19 36.84
N ARG A 2 9.33 -8.35 36.35
CA ARG A 2 10.24 -9.45 35.98
C ARG A 2 10.46 -9.34 34.48
N THR A 3 11.68 -9.02 34.09
CA THR A 3 12.00 -8.75 32.68
C THR A 3 13.19 -9.57 32.21
N THR A 4 13.24 -9.84 30.94
CA THR A 4 14.44 -10.32 30.25
C THR A 4 14.65 -9.54 28.97
N TYR A 5 15.86 -9.61 28.41
CA TYR A 5 16.13 -9.03 27.10
C TYR A 5 16.62 -10.11 26.14
N LEU A 6 16.29 -9.95 24.88
CA LEU A 6 16.71 -10.84 23.80
C LEU A 6 17.27 -10.00 22.65
N THR A 7 18.38 -10.45 22.09
CA THR A 7 19.07 -9.84 20.96
C THR A 7 19.14 -10.79 19.76
N GLY A 8 19.63 -10.31 18.62
CA GLY A 8 19.89 -11.16 17.45
C GLY A 8 20.79 -12.36 17.75
N ASP A 9 21.71 -12.21 18.71
CA ASP A 9 22.67 -13.24 19.13
C ASP A 9 22.08 -14.24 20.14
N SER A 10 20.87 -14.00 20.64
CA SER A 10 20.21 -14.93 21.60
C SER A 10 19.90 -16.26 20.93
N LYS A 11 20.30 -17.34 21.58
CA LYS A 11 20.08 -18.72 21.10
C LYS A 11 18.58 -19.03 20.98
N PRO A 12 18.16 -19.87 20.01
CA PRO A 12 16.75 -20.26 19.83
C PRO A 12 16.12 -20.80 21.10
N GLU A 13 16.82 -21.61 21.87
CA GLU A 13 16.33 -22.21 23.11
C GLU A 13 16.04 -21.14 24.18
N ALA A 14 16.89 -20.11 24.28
CA ALA A 14 16.68 -18.99 25.21
C ALA A 14 15.46 -18.14 24.81
N ARG A 15 15.22 -17.99 23.50
CA ARG A 15 14.02 -17.29 22.99
C ARG A 15 12.74 -18.04 23.32
N LEU A 16 12.72 -19.37 23.09
CA LEU A 16 11.57 -20.22 23.43
C LEU A 16 11.30 -20.21 24.93
N ALA A 17 12.33 -20.40 25.75
CA ALA A 17 12.19 -20.38 27.20
C ALA A 17 11.67 -19.02 27.74
N ALA A 18 12.06 -17.91 27.12
CA ALA A 18 11.54 -16.60 27.49
C ALA A 18 10.06 -16.43 27.10
N VAL A 19 9.67 -16.94 25.92
CA VAL A 19 8.28 -16.95 25.46
C VAL A 19 7.40 -17.79 26.39
N ASP A 20 7.83 -19.00 26.72
CA ASP A 20 7.09 -19.90 27.63
C ASP A 20 6.89 -19.25 29.02
N ARG A 21 7.90 -18.54 29.51
CA ARG A 21 7.84 -17.81 30.79
C ARG A 21 6.96 -16.55 30.72
N LEU A 22 6.80 -15.94 29.54
CA LEU A 22 5.90 -14.80 29.33
C LEU A 22 4.44 -15.26 29.19
N ALA A 23 4.23 -16.35 28.43
CA ALA A 23 2.91 -16.93 28.16
C ALA A 23 2.38 -17.79 29.31
N GLY A 24 3.29 -18.39 30.09
CA GLY A 24 2.96 -19.25 31.22
C GLY A 24 2.44 -18.47 32.40
N ALA A 25 1.33 -18.93 32.96
CA ALA A 25 0.71 -18.31 34.14
C ALA A 25 1.59 -18.46 35.39
N ASP A 26 1.49 -17.47 36.26
CA ASP A 26 1.77 -17.40 37.68
C ASP A 26 2.85 -18.36 38.26
N GLY A 27 4.01 -17.78 38.52
CA GLY A 27 5.08 -18.46 39.23
C GLY A 27 6.33 -17.57 39.40
N PRO A 28 7.29 -17.95 40.23
CA PRO A 28 8.49 -17.19 40.45
C PRO A 28 9.36 -17.00 39.19
N GLN A 29 9.14 -17.84 38.18
CA GLN A 29 9.84 -17.82 36.89
C GLN A 29 9.09 -17.03 35.82
N ALA A 30 7.83 -16.60 36.04
CA ALA A 30 7.06 -15.85 35.07
C ALA A 30 7.71 -14.51 34.71
N LEU A 31 7.51 -14.06 33.47
CA LEU A 31 7.98 -12.76 33.01
C LEU A 31 6.79 -11.82 32.83
N ASP A 32 6.99 -10.55 33.16
CA ASP A 32 6.03 -9.48 32.91
C ASP A 32 6.31 -8.86 31.53
N TYR A 33 7.59 -8.75 31.14
CA TYR A 33 7.99 -8.18 29.83
C TYR A 33 9.23 -8.88 29.26
N ILE A 34 9.28 -8.92 27.93
CA ILE A 34 10.50 -9.23 27.17
C ILE A 34 10.90 -7.99 26.39
N LEU A 35 12.13 -7.49 26.59
CA LEU A 35 12.68 -6.41 25.79
C LEU A 35 13.43 -7.01 24.60
N THR A 36 13.16 -6.50 23.39
CA THR A 36 13.73 -7.06 22.17
C THR A 36 14.18 -5.98 21.20
N VAL A 37 15.16 -6.31 20.39
CA VAL A 37 15.59 -5.50 19.25
C VAL A 37 15.53 -6.37 18.00
N ASP A 38 14.55 -6.08 17.12
CA ASP A 38 14.35 -6.71 15.80
C ASP A 38 14.12 -8.24 15.75
N ILE A 39 14.22 -8.95 16.89
CA ILE A 39 14.15 -10.42 16.91
C ILE A 39 12.74 -10.95 16.65
N PHE A 40 11.73 -10.20 17.08
CA PHE A 40 10.34 -10.58 16.87
C PHE A 40 9.75 -9.98 15.58
N ASN A 41 10.57 -9.46 14.68
CA ASN A 41 10.12 -9.06 13.35
C ASN A 41 9.82 -10.27 12.46
N GLU A 42 10.43 -11.44 12.72
CA GLU A 42 10.19 -12.69 12.01
C GLU A 42 10.21 -13.90 12.95
N GLY A 43 9.31 -14.85 12.75
CA GLY A 43 9.42 -16.20 13.30
C GLY A 43 8.93 -16.47 14.72
N VAL A 44 8.56 -15.50 15.55
CA VAL A 44 8.01 -15.73 16.89
C VAL A 44 6.52 -15.42 16.92
N ASP A 45 5.76 -16.37 17.42
CA ASP A 45 4.30 -16.29 17.58
C ASP A 45 3.94 -16.41 19.07
N ILE A 46 3.43 -15.33 19.65
CA ILE A 46 2.95 -15.29 21.05
C ILE A 46 1.55 -14.70 21.05
N PRO A 47 0.51 -15.51 20.81
CA PRO A 47 -0.87 -15.02 20.76
C PRO A 47 -1.36 -14.40 22.06
N GLU A 48 -0.80 -14.80 23.19
CA GLU A 48 -1.17 -14.39 24.55
C GLU A 48 -0.73 -12.97 24.90
N ILE A 49 0.13 -12.33 24.09
CA ILE A 49 0.56 -10.94 24.34
C ILE A 49 -0.66 -10.02 24.44
N ASN A 50 -0.79 -9.34 25.57
CA ASN A 50 -1.86 -8.38 25.86
C ASN A 50 -1.36 -6.92 25.85
N GLN A 51 -0.05 -6.71 25.84
CA GLN A 51 0.54 -5.37 25.75
C GLN A 51 1.78 -5.37 24.85
N VAL A 52 1.89 -4.35 24.00
CA VAL A 52 3.09 -4.09 23.15
C VAL A 52 3.51 -2.65 23.36
N ILE A 53 4.79 -2.44 23.62
CA ILE A 53 5.38 -1.10 23.86
C ILE A 53 6.44 -0.85 22.78
N PHE A 54 6.23 0.15 21.93
CA PHE A 54 7.21 0.59 20.94
C PHE A 54 8.09 1.71 21.53
N LEU A 55 9.34 1.39 21.77
CA LEU A 55 10.35 2.32 22.29
C LEU A 55 11.32 2.80 21.19
N ARG A 56 11.23 2.22 19.98
CA ARG A 56 12.13 2.50 18.86
C ARG A 56 11.34 3.01 17.65
N PRO A 57 11.84 4.04 16.96
CA PRO A 57 11.21 4.54 15.74
C PRO A 57 11.13 3.47 14.66
N THR A 58 9.99 3.36 14.03
CA THR A 58 9.77 2.54 12.85
C THR A 58 9.73 3.42 11.62
N GLN A 59 10.60 3.17 10.65
CA GLN A 59 10.70 3.98 9.43
C GLN A 59 9.88 3.42 8.25
N SER A 60 9.16 2.32 8.47
CA SER A 60 8.37 1.65 7.44
C SER A 60 6.98 1.29 7.96
N PRO A 61 5.89 1.69 7.29
CA PRO A 61 4.53 1.27 7.63
C PRO A 61 4.37 -0.25 7.62
N ILE A 62 5.09 -0.93 6.72
CA ILE A 62 5.05 -2.39 6.60
C ILE A 62 5.59 -3.05 7.86
N ILE A 63 6.76 -2.60 8.33
CA ILE A 63 7.38 -3.13 9.57
C ILE A 63 6.48 -2.82 10.77
N PHE A 64 5.95 -1.60 10.87
CA PHE A 64 5.03 -1.21 11.94
C PHE A 64 3.79 -2.11 11.97
N THR A 65 3.14 -2.31 10.83
CA THR A 65 1.97 -3.20 10.71
C THR A 65 2.30 -4.65 11.05
N GLN A 66 3.48 -5.14 10.67
CA GLN A 66 3.93 -6.49 11.03
C GLN A 66 4.15 -6.65 12.53
N GLN A 67 4.74 -5.66 13.17
CA GLN A 67 4.95 -5.65 14.63
C GLN A 67 3.61 -5.60 15.37
N LEU A 68 2.69 -4.73 14.93
CA LEU A 68 1.31 -4.67 15.45
C LEU A 68 0.59 -6.01 15.30
N GLY A 69 0.64 -6.60 14.12
CA GLY A 69 -0.09 -7.83 13.79
C GLY A 69 0.28 -9.02 14.70
N ARG A 70 1.47 -9.02 15.26
CA ARG A 70 1.87 -10.07 16.24
C ARG A 70 1.14 -9.93 17.56
N GLY A 71 0.97 -8.72 18.07
CA GLY A 71 0.18 -8.45 19.27
C GLY A 71 -1.32 -8.63 19.04
N LEU A 72 -1.81 -8.48 17.81
CA LEU A 72 -3.23 -8.55 17.48
C LEU A 72 -3.78 -9.97 17.28
N ARG A 73 -2.95 -11.02 17.47
CA ARG A 73 -3.41 -12.41 17.34
C ARG A 73 -4.42 -12.75 18.45
N LYS A 74 -5.39 -13.58 18.08
CA LYS A 74 -6.42 -14.06 19.01
C LYS A 74 -5.87 -15.20 19.87
N ALA A 75 -6.13 -15.14 21.16
CA ALA A 75 -5.89 -16.22 22.12
C ALA A 75 -7.10 -16.42 23.04
N ALA A 76 -7.23 -17.59 23.63
CA ALA A 76 -8.29 -17.86 24.59
C ALA A 76 -8.15 -16.93 25.81
N GLY A 77 -9.25 -16.28 26.20
CA GLY A 77 -9.25 -15.32 27.32
C GLY A 77 -8.66 -13.94 27.03
N LYS A 78 -8.20 -13.67 25.80
CA LYS A 78 -7.69 -12.37 25.38
C LYS A 78 -8.78 -11.57 24.68
N GLU A 79 -9.28 -10.53 25.34
CA GLU A 79 -10.32 -9.64 24.79
C GLU A 79 -9.75 -8.52 23.94
N TYR A 80 -8.59 -7.96 24.34
CA TYR A 80 -7.92 -6.85 23.66
C TYR A 80 -6.41 -6.90 23.84
N VAL A 81 -5.71 -6.06 23.09
CA VAL A 81 -4.29 -5.76 23.28
C VAL A 81 -4.12 -4.25 23.43
N VAL A 82 -3.29 -3.84 24.38
CA VAL A 82 -2.89 -2.44 24.56
C VAL A 82 -1.59 -2.19 23.82
N ILE A 83 -1.56 -1.20 22.95
CA ILE A 83 -0.37 -0.80 22.23
C ILE A 83 0.01 0.62 22.65
N LEU A 84 1.22 0.75 23.19
CA LEU A 84 1.81 2.03 23.56
C LEU A 84 2.93 2.36 22.58
N ASP A 85 2.81 3.48 21.89
CA ASP A 85 3.82 3.94 20.93
C ASP A 85 4.29 5.36 21.30
N PHE A 86 5.58 5.50 21.54
CA PHE A 86 6.22 6.77 21.91
C PHE A 86 6.60 7.57 20.68
N ILE A 87 5.62 8.06 19.92
CA ILE A 87 5.74 8.76 18.64
C ILE A 87 6.66 9.98 18.68
N ALA A 88 6.91 10.57 19.85
CA ALA A 88 7.70 11.80 19.98
C ALA A 88 9.13 11.70 19.42
N ASN A 89 9.64 10.50 19.23
CA ASN A 89 10.99 10.23 18.77
C ASN A 89 11.10 9.85 17.27
N TYR A 90 10.03 9.98 16.50
CA TYR A 90 10.01 9.58 15.09
C TYR A 90 10.23 10.77 14.16
N GLU A 91 11.12 10.62 13.19
CA GLU A 91 11.33 11.61 12.13
C GLU A 91 10.16 11.64 11.11
N LYS A 92 9.52 10.47 10.90
CA LYS A 92 8.47 10.28 9.90
C LYS A 92 7.14 9.89 10.55
N ASN A 93 6.66 10.69 11.48
CA ASN A 93 5.41 10.45 12.24
C ASN A 93 4.19 10.25 11.33
N TYR A 94 4.19 10.80 10.10
CA TYR A 94 3.11 10.61 9.13
C TYR A 94 2.94 9.16 8.67
N LEU A 95 3.91 8.27 8.91
CA LEU A 95 3.80 6.85 8.56
C LEU A 95 2.84 6.08 9.46
N ILE A 96 2.62 6.56 10.69
CA ILE A 96 1.73 5.89 11.64
C ILE A 96 0.26 5.94 11.20
N PRO A 97 -0.31 7.11 10.82
CA PRO A 97 -1.63 7.14 10.21
C PRO A 97 -1.78 6.22 9.00
N VAL A 98 -0.77 6.15 8.12
CA VAL A 98 -0.77 5.25 6.97
C VAL A 98 -0.87 3.79 7.40
N ALA A 99 -0.05 3.37 8.37
CA ALA A 99 -0.05 2.00 8.87
C ALA A 99 -1.36 1.61 9.56
N LEU A 100 -1.96 2.53 10.31
CA LEU A 100 -3.18 2.28 11.07
C LEU A 100 -4.43 2.29 10.19
N SER A 101 -4.49 3.14 9.15
CA SER A 101 -5.63 3.20 8.24
C SER A 101 -5.65 2.08 7.21
N GLY A 102 -4.48 1.51 6.90
CA GLY A 102 -4.29 0.66 5.73
C GLY A 102 -4.41 1.42 4.40
N ASP A 103 -4.52 2.74 4.44
CA ASP A 103 -4.57 3.61 3.27
C ASP A 103 -3.15 3.91 2.76
N ASN A 104 -2.72 3.15 1.79
CA ASN A 104 -1.40 3.28 1.17
C ASN A 104 -1.37 4.31 0.02
N SER A 105 -2.40 5.15 -0.10
CA SER A 105 -2.42 6.26 -1.06
C SER A 105 -1.43 7.37 -0.70
N TYR A 106 -1.05 7.45 0.59
CA TYR A 106 -0.28 8.56 1.15
C TYR A 106 -0.95 9.93 0.93
N ASP A 107 -2.28 9.93 0.85
CA ASP A 107 -3.06 11.16 0.76
C ASP A 107 -3.04 11.90 2.10
N LYS A 108 -2.63 13.17 2.07
CA LYS A 108 -2.47 13.98 3.28
C LYS A 108 -3.80 14.25 3.98
N ASP A 109 -4.89 14.39 3.25
CA ASP A 109 -6.19 14.68 3.83
C ASP A 109 -6.78 13.44 4.50
N SER A 110 -6.58 12.25 3.91
CA SER A 110 -6.91 10.97 4.55
C SER A 110 -6.13 10.76 5.84
N MET A 111 -4.83 11.04 5.83
CA MET A 111 -3.99 10.96 7.03
C MET A 111 -4.42 11.94 8.12
N ARG A 112 -4.73 13.21 7.77
CA ARG A 112 -5.24 14.21 8.72
C ARG A 112 -6.57 13.79 9.33
N LYS A 113 -7.49 13.26 8.51
CA LYS A 113 -8.78 12.75 9.00
C LYS A 113 -8.58 11.66 10.05
N LEU A 114 -7.67 10.70 9.83
CA LEU A 114 -7.39 9.67 10.82
C LEU A 114 -6.88 10.28 12.13
N VAL A 115 -5.93 11.20 12.08
CA VAL A 115 -5.34 11.83 13.27
C VAL A 115 -6.37 12.65 14.04
N MET A 116 -7.28 13.33 13.34
CA MET A 116 -8.31 14.19 13.93
C MET A 116 -9.53 13.41 14.44
N LEU A 117 -9.96 12.38 13.73
CA LEU A 117 -11.17 11.61 14.03
C LEU A 117 -10.88 10.31 14.80
N GLY A 118 -9.63 9.87 14.85
CA GLY A 118 -9.20 8.70 15.60
C GLY A 118 -10.02 7.45 15.25
N THR A 119 -10.65 6.88 16.25
CA THR A 119 -11.42 5.63 16.19
C THR A 119 -12.52 5.58 15.14
N LYS A 120 -13.09 6.73 14.75
CA LYS A 120 -14.21 6.78 13.79
C LYS A 120 -13.80 6.36 12.36
N VAL A 121 -12.52 6.28 12.08
CA VAL A 121 -11.99 5.97 10.75
C VAL A 121 -11.41 4.56 10.66
N ILE A 122 -11.09 3.94 11.81
CA ILE A 122 -10.52 2.60 11.86
C ILE A 122 -11.66 1.56 11.89
N PRO A 123 -11.66 0.59 10.95
CA PRO A 123 -12.67 -0.46 10.96
C PRO A 123 -12.59 -1.35 12.22
N GLY A 124 -13.75 -1.72 12.76
CA GLY A 124 -13.85 -2.65 13.87
C GLY A 124 -13.93 -1.98 15.25
N ALA A 125 -13.63 -2.73 16.32
CA ALA A 125 -13.71 -2.29 17.71
C ALA A 125 -12.42 -1.64 18.24
N SER A 126 -11.45 -1.36 17.36
CA SER A 126 -10.17 -0.77 17.74
C SER A 126 -10.31 0.73 18.03
N THR A 127 -9.59 1.20 19.05
CA THR A 127 -9.51 2.62 19.40
C THR A 127 -8.08 3.12 19.25
N VAL A 128 -7.91 4.33 18.74
CA VAL A 128 -6.61 5.02 18.67
C VAL A 128 -6.74 6.41 19.27
N GLU A 129 -5.90 6.73 20.22
CA GLU A 129 -5.81 8.04 20.83
C GLU A 129 -4.41 8.62 20.61
N PHE A 130 -4.36 9.89 20.26
CA PHE A 130 -3.12 10.68 20.21
C PHE A 130 -3.18 11.74 21.32
N GLU A 131 -2.16 11.78 22.15
CA GLU A 131 -1.99 12.92 23.06
C GLU A 131 -1.89 14.22 22.24
N LYS A 132 -2.35 15.34 22.82
CA LYS A 132 -2.40 16.62 22.12
C LYS A 132 -1.07 17.03 21.47
N VAL A 133 0.02 16.97 22.24
CA VAL A 133 1.35 17.32 21.76
C VAL A 133 1.82 16.41 20.62
N VAL A 134 1.50 15.12 20.73
CA VAL A 134 1.82 14.11 19.70
C VAL A 134 0.98 14.36 18.45
N ARG A 135 -0.30 14.65 18.60
CA ARG A 135 -1.21 14.98 17.49
C ARG A 135 -0.68 16.14 16.66
N ASP A 136 -0.28 17.24 17.32
CA ASP A 136 0.24 18.41 16.65
C ASP A 136 1.52 18.09 15.86
N ARG A 137 2.43 17.32 16.45
CA ARG A 137 3.65 16.85 15.75
C ARG A 137 3.36 15.92 14.59
N VAL A 138 2.38 15.04 14.69
CA VAL A 138 1.98 14.16 13.58
C VAL A 138 1.38 14.98 12.45
N LEU A 139 0.52 15.96 12.75
CA LEU A 139 -0.05 16.87 11.75
C LEU A 139 1.04 17.69 11.05
N GLU A 140 1.97 18.26 11.79
CA GLU A 140 3.11 18.97 11.22
C GLU A 140 3.97 18.05 10.33
N SER A 141 4.20 16.81 10.77
CA SER A 141 4.91 15.80 9.96
C SER A 141 4.17 15.47 8.66
N ILE A 142 2.83 15.38 8.69
CA ILE A 142 2.01 15.18 7.48
C ILE A 142 2.15 16.38 6.53
N ASP A 143 2.11 17.60 7.06
CA ASP A 143 2.20 18.82 6.24
C ASP A 143 3.55 18.92 5.54
N ASN A 144 4.63 18.58 6.24
CA ASN A 144 5.99 18.60 5.72
C ASN A 144 6.35 17.35 4.90
N ALA A 145 5.57 16.28 4.95
CA ALA A 145 5.86 15.03 4.26
C ALA A 145 5.86 15.20 2.73
N ARG A 146 6.88 14.66 2.09
CA ARG A 146 6.96 14.52 0.63
C ARG A 146 6.42 13.14 0.23
N THR A 147 5.10 12.98 0.26
CA THR A 147 4.42 11.68 0.08
C THR A 147 4.45 11.13 -1.35
N ASN A 148 4.89 11.94 -2.32
CA ASN A 148 5.01 11.52 -3.71
C ASN A 148 6.48 11.53 -4.17
N THR A 149 7.37 10.90 -3.41
CA THR A 149 8.80 10.84 -3.74
C THR A 149 9.18 9.54 -4.45
N VAL A 150 10.17 9.64 -5.34
CA VAL A 150 10.75 8.47 -6.00
C VAL A 150 11.33 7.49 -4.98
N GLU A 151 11.89 8.01 -3.89
CA GLU A 151 12.45 7.22 -2.80
C GLU A 151 11.39 6.33 -2.15
N LEU A 152 10.21 6.88 -1.84
CA LEU A 152 9.09 6.13 -1.26
C LEU A 152 8.64 4.99 -2.18
N LEU A 153 8.50 5.28 -3.49
CA LEU A 153 8.17 4.27 -4.50
C LEU A 153 9.21 3.16 -4.58
N ARG A 154 10.50 3.51 -4.58
CA ARG A 154 11.60 2.55 -4.62
C ARG A 154 11.66 1.68 -3.37
N THR A 155 11.50 2.29 -2.19
CA THR A 155 11.51 1.57 -0.91
C THR A 155 10.38 0.56 -0.84
N SER A 156 9.16 0.97 -1.20
CA SER A 156 8.00 0.08 -1.23
C SER A 156 8.17 -1.06 -2.25
N TYR A 157 8.65 -0.73 -3.45
CA TYR A 157 8.95 -1.72 -4.48
C TYR A 157 9.98 -2.75 -4.01
N GLN A 158 11.10 -2.29 -3.44
CA GLN A 158 12.17 -3.16 -3.00
C GLN A 158 11.74 -4.09 -1.86
N ALA A 159 10.95 -3.60 -0.92
CA ALA A 159 10.41 -4.39 0.17
C ALA A 159 9.54 -5.55 -0.36
N ILE A 160 8.67 -5.28 -1.35
CA ILE A 160 7.82 -6.31 -1.94
C ILE A 160 8.63 -7.26 -2.82
N LYS A 161 9.58 -6.75 -3.63
CA LYS A 161 10.49 -7.58 -4.43
C LYS A 161 11.25 -8.57 -3.55
N ASN A 162 11.81 -8.12 -2.44
CA ASN A 162 12.55 -8.98 -1.49
C ASN A 162 11.63 -10.06 -0.90
N LYS A 163 10.39 -9.70 -0.55
CA LYS A 163 9.42 -10.64 0.01
C LYS A 163 8.98 -11.71 -0.99
N LEU A 164 8.84 -11.33 -2.27
CA LEU A 164 8.37 -12.24 -3.32
C LEU A 164 9.49 -13.01 -4.03
N GLY A 165 10.75 -12.57 -3.90
CA GLY A 165 11.89 -13.13 -4.64
C GLY A 165 11.83 -12.92 -6.15
N ARG A 166 10.93 -12.05 -6.65
CA ARG A 166 10.73 -11.72 -8.07
C ARG A 166 10.34 -10.27 -8.26
N ILE A 167 10.39 -9.78 -9.49
CA ILE A 167 9.81 -8.48 -9.85
C ILE A 167 8.31 -8.50 -9.55
N PRO A 168 7.78 -7.60 -8.68
CA PRO A 168 6.37 -7.53 -8.38
C PRO A 168 5.53 -7.13 -9.59
N ASN A 169 4.33 -7.68 -9.72
CA ASN A 169 3.27 -7.13 -10.54
C ASN A 169 2.53 -6.02 -9.80
N LEU A 170 1.79 -5.15 -10.49
CA LEU A 170 1.00 -4.09 -9.85
C LEU A 170 0.00 -4.63 -8.82
N VAL A 171 -0.57 -5.80 -9.07
CA VAL A 171 -1.53 -6.46 -8.17
C VAL A 171 -0.90 -6.95 -6.86
N ASP A 172 0.42 -7.16 -6.83
CA ASP A 172 1.12 -7.63 -5.64
C ASP A 172 1.23 -6.55 -4.55
N PHE A 173 1.11 -5.27 -4.92
CA PHE A 173 1.28 -4.17 -3.97
C PHE A 173 0.19 -4.16 -2.91
N TYR A 174 -1.07 -4.37 -3.29
CA TYR A 174 -2.20 -4.31 -2.37
C TYR A 174 -2.14 -5.36 -1.25
N PRO A 175 -2.02 -6.68 -1.53
CA PRO A 175 -2.00 -7.71 -0.48
C PRO A 175 -0.75 -7.68 0.41
N HIS A 176 0.29 -6.96 -0.01
CA HIS A 176 1.53 -6.82 0.76
C HIS A 176 1.68 -5.46 1.44
N ASN A 177 0.60 -4.69 1.57
CA ASN A 177 0.60 -3.34 2.16
C ASN A 177 1.64 -2.41 1.52
N GLY A 178 1.84 -2.56 0.21
CA GLY A 178 2.69 -1.67 -0.57
C GLY A 178 2.02 -0.33 -0.83
N ILE A 179 2.80 0.60 -1.39
CA ILE A 179 2.26 1.88 -1.85
C ILE A 179 1.19 1.65 -2.93
N ASP A 180 0.19 2.52 -2.98
CA ASP A 180 -0.80 2.48 -4.06
C ASP A 180 -0.12 2.50 -5.42
N ALA A 181 -0.39 1.49 -6.25
CA ALA A 181 0.20 1.31 -7.56
C ALA A 181 -0.05 2.49 -8.51
N VAL A 182 -1.11 3.27 -8.29
CA VAL A 182 -1.41 4.51 -9.04
C VAL A 182 -0.27 5.52 -8.95
N LYS A 183 0.47 5.54 -7.85
CA LYS A 183 1.62 6.44 -7.66
C LYS A 183 2.73 6.26 -8.70
N PHE A 184 2.86 5.07 -9.29
CA PHE A 184 3.80 4.84 -10.39
C PHE A 184 3.37 5.58 -11.67
N PHE A 185 2.09 5.87 -11.84
CA PHE A 185 1.53 6.53 -13.01
C PHE A 185 1.53 8.06 -12.88
N GLU A 186 1.62 8.58 -11.67
CA GLU A 186 1.70 10.02 -11.38
C GLU A 186 3.07 10.62 -11.70
N LYS A 187 4.10 9.77 -11.86
CA LYS A 187 5.48 10.18 -12.13
C LYS A 187 5.85 9.96 -13.60
N LYS A 188 6.61 10.90 -14.15
CA LYS A 188 7.26 10.73 -15.45
C LYS A 188 8.65 10.13 -15.25
N TRP A 189 8.89 8.96 -15.82
CA TRP A 189 10.15 8.21 -15.69
C TRP A 189 11.08 8.49 -16.85
N ALA A 190 11.63 9.70 -16.92
CA ALA A 190 12.46 10.18 -18.01
C ALA A 190 11.77 9.97 -19.39
N HIS A 191 12.45 9.38 -20.35
CA HIS A 191 11.92 9.10 -21.69
C HIS A 191 10.96 7.90 -21.76
N TYR A 192 10.85 7.11 -20.67
CA TYR A 192 9.96 5.93 -20.61
C TYR A 192 8.50 6.24 -20.31
N GLY A 193 8.15 7.51 -20.04
CA GLY A 193 6.79 7.93 -19.78
C GLY A 193 6.29 7.65 -18.35
N SER A 194 4.99 7.80 -18.14
CA SER A 194 4.32 7.68 -16.83
C SER A 194 3.62 6.34 -16.73
N SER A 195 4.36 5.28 -16.38
CA SER A 195 3.84 3.91 -16.27
C SER A 195 4.73 3.07 -15.34
N TYR A 196 4.24 1.93 -14.90
CA TYR A 196 5.05 0.97 -14.15
C TYR A 196 6.22 0.42 -14.98
N TYR A 197 6.01 0.20 -16.28
CA TYR A 197 7.11 -0.09 -17.21
C TYR A 197 8.20 0.96 -17.13
N GLY A 198 7.83 2.24 -17.16
CA GLY A 198 8.81 3.33 -17.07
C GLY A 198 9.62 3.33 -15.78
N PHE A 199 9.00 2.98 -14.67
CA PHE A 199 9.70 2.78 -13.40
C PHE A 199 10.67 1.60 -13.47
N LEU A 200 10.21 0.43 -13.94
CA LEU A 200 11.05 -0.77 -14.07
C LEU A 200 12.23 -0.54 -15.01
N ALA A 201 12.00 0.02 -16.20
CA ALA A 201 13.03 0.32 -17.18
C ALA A 201 14.12 1.28 -16.65
N LYS A 202 13.75 2.15 -15.68
CA LYS A 202 14.69 3.10 -15.09
C LYS A 202 15.44 2.55 -13.88
N TYR A 203 14.80 1.75 -13.03
CA TYR A 203 15.34 1.40 -11.71
C TYR A 203 15.60 -0.09 -11.50
N GLU A 204 14.97 -0.97 -12.30
CA GLU A 204 15.11 -2.41 -12.14
C GLU A 204 16.16 -2.97 -13.10
N LYS A 205 17.30 -3.40 -12.54
CA LYS A 205 18.44 -3.88 -13.33
C LYS A 205 18.15 -5.21 -14.03
N ASP A 206 17.35 -6.05 -13.41
CA ASP A 206 17.00 -7.39 -13.92
C ASP A 206 15.82 -7.36 -14.89
N TYR A 207 15.28 -6.17 -15.18
CA TYR A 207 14.14 -6.03 -16.08
C TYR A 207 14.59 -6.05 -17.54
N THR A 208 14.19 -7.09 -18.26
CA THR A 208 14.57 -7.32 -19.66
C THR A 208 13.52 -6.86 -20.67
N GLY A 209 12.33 -6.46 -20.21
CA GLY A 209 11.24 -6.01 -21.09
C GLY A 209 11.62 -4.74 -21.86
N LYS A 210 11.46 -4.78 -23.19
CA LYS A 210 11.72 -3.63 -24.06
C LYS A 210 10.47 -3.31 -24.87
N LEU A 211 10.02 -2.08 -24.77
CA LEU A 211 8.94 -1.55 -25.59
C LEU A 211 9.51 -0.59 -26.62
N SER A 212 8.92 -0.55 -27.81
CA SER A 212 9.19 0.50 -28.77
C SER A 212 8.75 1.87 -28.20
N PRO A 213 9.28 2.99 -28.71
CA PRO A 213 8.86 4.32 -28.27
C PRO A 213 7.35 4.54 -28.36
N LEU A 214 6.70 4.01 -29.40
CA LEU A 214 5.24 4.10 -29.56
C LEU A 214 4.51 3.29 -28.49
N GLN A 215 4.92 2.05 -28.25
CA GLN A 215 4.32 1.21 -27.20
C GLN A 215 4.48 1.83 -25.81
N ALA A 216 5.65 2.38 -25.48
CA ALA A 216 5.89 3.06 -24.21
C ALA A 216 4.99 4.31 -24.06
N LYS A 217 4.77 5.07 -25.14
CA LYS A 217 3.89 6.23 -25.19
C LYS A 217 2.43 5.81 -24.98
N MET A 218 1.97 4.75 -25.66
CA MET A 218 0.62 4.19 -25.50
C MET A 218 0.40 3.72 -24.07
N LEU A 219 1.32 2.95 -23.52
CA LEU A 219 1.23 2.46 -22.14
C LEU A 219 1.21 3.60 -21.13
N SER A 220 2.02 4.64 -21.35
CA SER A 220 2.02 5.85 -20.51
C SER A 220 0.67 6.58 -20.54
N TYR A 221 0.07 6.68 -21.71
CA TYR A 221 -1.27 7.28 -21.89
C TYR A 221 -2.34 6.46 -21.16
N LEU A 222 -2.38 5.14 -21.36
CA LEU A 222 -3.33 4.25 -20.71
C LEU A 222 -3.18 4.28 -19.18
N SER A 223 -1.95 4.18 -18.68
CA SER A 223 -1.68 4.21 -17.25
C SER A 223 -2.12 5.53 -16.61
N GLY A 224 -1.79 6.66 -17.21
CA GLY A 224 -2.13 7.98 -16.68
C GLY A 224 -3.63 8.31 -16.75
N ARG A 225 -4.34 7.82 -17.76
CA ARG A 225 -5.78 8.10 -17.95
C ARG A 225 -6.70 7.11 -17.24
N PHE A 226 -6.38 5.83 -17.27
CA PHE A 226 -7.28 4.75 -16.86
C PHE A 226 -6.75 3.94 -15.68
N GLY A 227 -5.47 4.04 -15.35
CA GLY A 227 -4.84 3.24 -14.29
C GLY A 227 -5.28 3.60 -12.86
N ASN A 228 -5.98 4.71 -12.67
CA ASN A 228 -6.47 5.15 -11.36
C ASN A 228 -7.77 4.47 -10.88
N GLY A 229 -8.28 3.49 -11.63
CA GLY A 229 -9.48 2.72 -11.27
C GLY A 229 -10.82 3.45 -11.41
N LYS A 230 -10.82 4.74 -11.80
CA LYS A 230 -12.06 5.53 -11.92
C LYS A 230 -12.85 5.24 -13.20
N ARG A 231 -12.24 4.56 -14.17
CA ARG A 231 -12.77 4.32 -15.51
C ARG A 231 -12.74 2.83 -15.85
N VAL A 232 -13.51 2.06 -15.08
CA VAL A 232 -13.55 0.60 -15.22
C VAL A 232 -14.11 0.15 -16.57
N ALA A 233 -15.00 0.93 -17.18
CA ALA A 233 -15.60 0.60 -18.46
C ALA A 233 -14.56 0.66 -19.60
N GLU A 234 -13.76 1.72 -19.66
CA GLU A 234 -12.67 1.83 -20.63
C GLU A 234 -11.60 0.74 -20.41
N ALA A 235 -11.27 0.43 -19.16
CA ALA A 235 -10.33 -0.65 -18.83
C ALA A 235 -10.85 -2.02 -19.29
N LEU A 236 -12.15 -2.30 -19.11
CA LEU A 236 -12.78 -3.53 -19.58
C LEU A 236 -12.75 -3.64 -21.11
N LEU A 237 -12.99 -2.54 -21.84
CA LEU A 237 -12.92 -2.54 -23.29
C LEU A 237 -11.50 -2.81 -23.78
N ILE A 238 -10.48 -2.18 -23.15
CA ILE A 238 -9.07 -2.44 -23.44
C ILE A 238 -8.74 -3.91 -23.18
N GLU A 239 -9.16 -4.47 -22.04
CA GLU A 239 -8.97 -5.89 -21.71
C GLU A 239 -9.60 -6.81 -22.79
N SER A 240 -10.78 -6.46 -23.25
CA SER A 240 -11.48 -7.23 -24.28
C SER A 240 -10.77 -7.20 -25.63
N ILE A 241 -10.24 -6.04 -26.02
CA ILE A 241 -9.45 -5.87 -27.26
C ILE A 241 -8.14 -6.68 -27.16
N ILE A 242 -7.39 -6.55 -26.08
CA ILE A 242 -6.10 -7.24 -25.89
C ILE A 242 -6.27 -8.77 -25.93
N ASN A 243 -7.37 -9.28 -25.35
CA ASN A 243 -7.63 -10.70 -25.28
C ASN A 243 -8.40 -11.24 -26.51
N ASN A 244 -8.57 -10.45 -27.57
CA ASN A 244 -9.40 -10.80 -28.74
C ASN A 244 -10.81 -11.32 -28.39
N LYS A 245 -11.38 -10.78 -27.32
CA LYS A 245 -12.75 -11.11 -26.89
C LYS A 245 -13.75 -10.38 -27.77
N ASN A 246 -14.98 -10.88 -27.76
CA ASN A 246 -16.09 -10.19 -28.42
C ASN A 246 -16.26 -8.78 -27.83
N THR A 247 -16.23 -7.76 -28.69
CA THR A 247 -16.44 -6.35 -28.35
C THR A 247 -17.81 -5.83 -28.84
N ASN A 248 -18.75 -6.76 -29.17
CA ASN A 248 -20.13 -6.40 -29.49
C ASN A 248 -20.74 -5.61 -28.31
N ALA A 249 -21.53 -4.59 -28.63
CA ALA A 249 -22.10 -3.68 -27.64
C ALA A 249 -22.94 -4.39 -26.57
N ASP A 250 -23.75 -5.37 -26.95
CA ASP A 250 -24.62 -6.10 -26.03
C ASP A 250 -23.79 -6.98 -25.07
N PHE A 251 -22.83 -7.72 -25.60
CA PHE A 251 -21.90 -8.51 -24.80
C PHE A 251 -21.13 -7.61 -23.83
N PHE A 252 -20.67 -6.46 -24.28
CA PHE A 252 -19.93 -5.53 -23.44
C PHE A 252 -20.79 -4.93 -22.32
N LYS A 253 -22.05 -4.57 -22.60
CA LYS A 253 -23.02 -4.13 -21.59
C LYS A 253 -23.26 -5.21 -20.54
N GLU A 254 -23.45 -6.46 -20.98
CA GLU A 254 -23.60 -7.61 -20.07
C GLU A 254 -22.40 -7.77 -19.14
N GLN A 255 -21.18 -7.68 -19.68
CA GLN A 255 -19.95 -7.76 -18.86
C GLN A 255 -19.81 -6.60 -17.85
N LEU A 256 -20.18 -5.39 -18.24
CA LEU A 256 -20.19 -4.23 -17.32
C LEU A 256 -21.18 -4.44 -16.19
N LEU A 257 -22.38 -4.91 -16.50
CA LEU A 257 -23.39 -5.18 -15.48
C LEU A 257 -22.95 -6.31 -14.54
N LYS A 258 -22.48 -7.43 -15.10
CA LYS A 258 -22.10 -8.62 -14.34
C LYS A 258 -20.89 -8.41 -13.45
N ARG A 259 -19.86 -7.70 -13.92
CA ARG A 259 -18.57 -7.53 -13.19
C ARG A 259 -18.57 -6.32 -12.26
N PHE A 260 -19.29 -5.26 -12.61
CA PHE A 260 -19.20 -3.97 -11.93
C PHE A 260 -20.55 -3.39 -11.51
N GLY A 261 -21.67 -4.06 -11.83
CA GLY A 261 -23.01 -3.55 -11.52
C GLY A 261 -23.40 -2.29 -12.31
N ILE A 262 -22.74 -2.03 -13.44
CA ILE A 262 -22.95 -0.83 -14.27
C ILE A 262 -23.93 -1.19 -15.39
N ASP A 263 -25.12 -0.57 -15.35
CA ASP A 263 -26.08 -0.60 -16.44
C ASP A 263 -25.69 0.46 -17.48
N ALA A 264 -25.18 0.00 -18.62
CA ALA A 264 -24.57 0.86 -19.62
C ALA A 264 -25.55 1.29 -20.71
N SER A 265 -25.81 2.59 -20.78
CA SER A 265 -26.55 3.21 -21.89
C SER A 265 -25.70 3.28 -23.18
N ASP A 266 -26.36 3.46 -24.34
CA ASP A 266 -25.66 3.69 -25.61
C ASP A 266 -24.79 4.95 -25.60
N ASP A 267 -25.21 5.97 -24.86
CA ASP A 267 -24.41 7.20 -24.70
C ASP A 267 -23.15 6.96 -23.86
N LEU A 268 -23.21 6.08 -22.86
CA LEU A 268 -22.01 5.66 -22.14
C LEU A 268 -21.02 4.95 -23.07
N LEU A 269 -21.51 4.05 -23.94
CA LEU A 269 -20.66 3.35 -24.91
C LEU A 269 -20.00 4.33 -25.89
N LYS A 270 -20.74 5.29 -26.43
CA LYS A 270 -20.18 6.35 -27.27
C LYS A 270 -19.10 7.14 -26.54
N ASN A 271 -19.33 7.53 -25.29
CA ASN A 271 -18.37 8.25 -24.48
C ASN A 271 -17.10 7.43 -24.20
N ILE A 272 -17.20 6.12 -23.95
CA ILE A 272 -16.06 5.22 -23.79
C ILE A 272 -15.18 5.24 -25.06
N VAL A 273 -15.79 5.07 -26.23
CA VAL A 273 -15.06 5.10 -27.51
C VAL A 273 -14.43 6.47 -27.75
N LEU A 274 -15.13 7.56 -27.52
CA LEU A 274 -14.59 8.93 -27.65
C LEU A 274 -13.40 9.19 -26.71
N ASN A 275 -13.44 8.66 -25.48
CA ASN A 275 -12.34 8.75 -24.54
C ASN A 275 -11.11 7.95 -24.99
N LEU A 276 -11.32 6.73 -25.45
CA LEU A 276 -10.24 5.86 -25.91
C LEU A 276 -9.63 6.33 -27.24
N SER A 277 -10.43 6.89 -28.13
CA SER A 277 -9.97 7.46 -29.41
C SER A 277 -9.32 8.85 -29.25
N ASN A 278 -9.20 9.36 -28.03
CA ASN A 278 -8.61 10.65 -27.74
C ASN A 278 -9.33 11.85 -28.42
N GLN A 279 -10.59 11.68 -28.77
CA GLN A 279 -11.39 12.71 -29.44
C GLN A 279 -12.12 13.65 -28.46
N PHE A 280 -12.14 13.29 -27.16
CA PHE A 280 -12.89 13.99 -26.13
C PHE A 280 -12.01 15.00 -25.38
N ASN A 281 -12.42 16.28 -25.41
CA ASN A 281 -11.88 17.38 -24.60
C ASN A 281 -10.34 17.57 -24.59
N LEU A 282 -9.66 17.32 -25.68
CA LEU A 282 -8.25 17.65 -25.79
C LEU A 282 -8.08 19.04 -26.40
N THR A 283 -7.28 19.87 -25.75
CA THR A 283 -6.74 21.10 -26.37
C THR A 283 -5.86 20.72 -27.57
N GLY A 284 -5.69 21.65 -28.51
CA GLY A 284 -4.90 21.41 -29.74
C GLY A 284 -3.56 20.72 -29.47
N ASP A 285 -2.80 21.21 -28.49
CA ASP A 285 -1.48 20.66 -28.12
C ASP A 285 -1.56 19.24 -27.53
N GLN A 286 -2.60 18.91 -26.77
CA GLN A 286 -2.77 17.58 -26.21
C GLN A 286 -3.23 16.58 -27.28
N LYS A 287 -4.08 17.03 -28.20
CA LYS A 287 -4.52 16.23 -29.34
C LYS A 287 -3.33 15.89 -30.23
N GLU A 288 -2.47 16.85 -30.56
CA GLU A 288 -1.28 16.64 -31.38
C GLU A 288 -0.26 15.71 -30.72
N ARG A 289 0.01 15.90 -29.42
CA ARG A 289 0.91 15.00 -28.65
C ARG A 289 0.44 13.55 -28.56
N ASN A 290 -0.85 13.32 -28.61
CA ASN A 290 -1.45 12.00 -28.42
C ASN A 290 -2.07 11.42 -29.69
N LYS A 291 -1.87 12.06 -30.86
CA LYS A 291 -2.48 11.61 -32.12
C LYS A 291 -2.10 10.18 -32.52
N ASP A 292 -0.92 9.72 -32.08
CA ASP A 292 -0.44 8.37 -32.33
C ASP A 292 -0.79 7.39 -31.18
N CYS A 293 -1.53 7.85 -30.16
CA CYS A 293 -1.93 7.02 -29.05
C CYS A 293 -3.37 6.56 -29.23
N LEU A 294 -3.54 5.29 -29.57
CA LEU A 294 -4.77 4.54 -29.61
C LEU A 294 -5.78 4.84 -30.71
N LEU A 295 -6.17 3.79 -31.42
CA LEU A 295 -7.36 3.66 -32.27
C LEU A 295 -7.48 4.66 -33.44
N TYR A 296 -6.36 5.14 -33.99
CA TYR A 296 -6.33 5.77 -35.29
C TYR A 296 -5.93 4.78 -36.42
N THR A 297 -6.25 3.52 -36.21
CA THR A 297 -6.17 2.52 -37.31
C THR A 297 -7.53 1.90 -37.52
#